data_694a3cb89226da224d5206a4dbe3e012
#
_entry.id   694a3cb89226da224d5206a4dbe3e012
#
_cell.length_a   1.000
_cell.length_b   1.000
_cell.length_c   1.000
_cell.angle_alpha   90.00
_cell.angle_beta   90.00
_cell.angle_gamma   90.00
#
_symmetry.space_group_name_H-M   'P 1'
#
loop_
_entity.id
_entity.type
_entity.pdbx_description
1 polymer ?
#
loop_
_entity_poly.entity_id
_entity_poly.type
_entity_poly.pdbx_seq_one_letter_code
_entity_poly.pdbx_strand_id
1 'polypeptide(L)'
;MTLFIRPIMNSSVEEIFAFKTCCGMRVFDQNLEIQITNESHYPVFVQSYFDLLDASGMHRVETLMPHGTQRIASGDTIAFYCTMDEGLWARAEQIVFHDTEGEEYSLRLR
;
A
#
# COMPACT_ATOMS: atom_id res chain seq x y z
N MET A 1 -9.58 15.86 1.71
CA MET A 1 -9.03 14.60 1.23
C MET A 1 -8.06 14.88 0.12
N THR A 2 -6.81 14.52 0.28
CA THR A 2 -5.79 14.90 -0.68
C THR A 2 -5.16 13.70 -1.39
N LEU A 3 -5.39 12.50 -0.90
CA LEU A 3 -4.86 11.28 -1.53
C LEU A 3 -5.99 10.35 -1.92
N PHE A 4 -5.89 9.82 -3.13
CA PHE A 4 -6.78 8.77 -3.60
C PHE A 4 -6.03 7.45 -3.52
N ILE A 5 -6.55 6.51 -2.74
CA ILE A 5 -5.91 5.24 -2.46
C ILE A 5 -6.68 4.13 -3.19
N ARG A 6 -5.97 3.35 -3.99
CA ARG A 6 -6.59 2.27 -4.76
C ARG A 6 -5.82 0.97 -4.52
N PRO A 7 -6.32 0.09 -3.66
CA PRO A 7 -5.71 -1.22 -3.45
C PRO A 7 -6.15 -2.21 -4.53
N ILE A 8 -5.23 -3.05 -4.98
CA ILE A 8 -5.48 -4.10 -5.96
C ILE A 8 -4.89 -5.38 -5.37
N MET A 9 -5.76 -6.32 -5.05
CA MET A 9 -5.37 -7.58 -4.42
C MET A 9 -5.46 -8.71 -5.42
N ASN A 10 -4.34 -9.41 -5.63
CA ASN A 10 -4.30 -10.61 -6.46
C ASN A 10 -4.26 -11.83 -5.55
N SER A 11 -5.32 -12.62 -5.57
CA SER A 11 -5.39 -13.84 -4.79
C SER A 11 -5.08 -15.09 -5.62
N SER A 12 -4.93 -14.94 -6.93
CA SER A 12 -4.56 -16.05 -7.82
C SER A 12 -3.06 -16.23 -7.84
N VAL A 13 -2.60 -17.46 -7.74
CA VAL A 13 -1.17 -17.78 -7.79
C VAL A 13 -0.54 -17.29 -9.11
N GLU A 14 -1.27 -17.38 -10.19
CA GLU A 14 -0.77 -16.98 -11.51
C GLU A 14 -0.64 -15.47 -11.67
N GLU A 15 -1.31 -14.72 -10.81
CA GLU A 15 -1.33 -13.26 -10.90
C GLU A 15 -0.49 -12.60 -9.82
N ILE A 16 0.28 -13.38 -9.06
CA ILE A 16 1.17 -12.82 -8.06
C ILE A 16 2.24 -11.99 -8.76
N PHE A 17 2.44 -10.77 -8.27
CA PHE A 17 3.50 -9.91 -8.78
C PHE A 17 4.84 -10.50 -8.40
N ALA A 18 5.57 -10.99 -9.38
CA ALA A 18 6.84 -11.66 -9.14
C ALA A 18 7.97 -10.79 -9.67
N PHE A 19 8.91 -10.47 -8.79
CA PHE A 19 10.08 -9.68 -9.14
C PHE A 19 11.29 -10.60 -9.15
N LYS A 20 12.11 -10.48 -10.18
CA LYS A 20 13.29 -11.30 -10.35
C LYS A 20 14.54 -10.45 -10.22
N THR A 21 15.57 -11.05 -9.63
CA THR A 21 16.88 -10.42 -9.60
C THR A 21 17.52 -10.54 -10.99
N CYS A 22 18.66 -9.92 -11.13
CA CYS A 22 19.44 -10.01 -12.37
C CYS A 22 19.84 -11.44 -12.70
N CYS A 23 19.82 -12.35 -11.71
CA CYS A 23 20.19 -13.74 -11.90
C CYS A 23 19.00 -14.65 -12.19
N GLY A 24 17.83 -14.05 -12.38
CA GLY A 24 16.62 -14.80 -12.66
C GLY A 24 15.92 -15.38 -11.44
N MET A 25 16.45 -15.13 -10.26
CA MET A 25 15.83 -15.58 -9.03
C MET A 25 14.67 -14.68 -8.64
N ARG A 26 13.60 -15.30 -8.15
CA ARG A 26 12.48 -14.53 -7.59
C ARG A 26 12.89 -13.99 -6.24
N VAL A 27 12.79 -12.69 -6.06
CA VAL A 27 13.14 -12.04 -4.80
C VAL A 27 12.04 -12.28 -3.76
N PHE A 28 10.80 -12.02 -4.14
CA PHE A 28 9.62 -12.27 -3.30
C PHE A 28 8.38 -12.21 -4.17
N ASP A 29 7.31 -12.80 -3.65
CA ASP A 29 6.01 -12.75 -4.30
C ASP A 29 5.18 -11.67 -3.62
N GLN A 30 4.63 -10.76 -4.41
CA GLN A 30 3.80 -9.68 -3.89
C GLN A 30 2.43 -9.75 -4.53
N ASN A 31 1.41 -9.83 -3.70
CA ASN A 31 0.04 -10.00 -4.16
C ASN A 31 -0.84 -8.78 -3.92
N LEU A 32 -0.30 -7.73 -3.29
CA LEU A 32 -1.06 -6.51 -3.06
C LEU A 32 -0.30 -5.34 -3.66
N GLU A 33 -0.98 -4.60 -4.52
CA GLU A 33 -0.51 -3.33 -5.06
C GLU A 33 -1.42 -2.23 -4.53
N ILE A 34 -0.84 -1.15 -4.04
CA ILE A 34 -1.62 0.00 -3.59
C ILE A 34 -1.16 1.22 -4.36
N GLN A 35 -2.04 1.75 -5.18
CA GLN A 35 -1.78 2.97 -5.95
C GLN A 35 -2.28 4.16 -5.15
N ILE A 36 -1.44 5.19 -5.06
CA ILE A 36 -1.79 6.41 -4.33
C ILE A 36 -1.59 7.58 -5.25
N THR A 37 -2.67 8.33 -5.49
CA THR A 37 -2.64 9.53 -6.32
C THR A 37 -2.76 10.76 -5.43
N ASN A 38 -1.86 11.72 -5.63
CA ASN A 38 -1.90 12.96 -4.88
C ASN A 38 -2.80 13.95 -5.63
N GLU A 39 -3.99 14.18 -5.07
CA GLU A 39 -4.97 15.07 -5.66
C GLU A 39 -4.89 16.51 -5.09
N SER A 40 -3.89 16.76 -4.25
CA SER A 40 -3.70 18.08 -3.69
C SER A 40 -2.81 18.94 -4.59
N HIS A 41 -2.65 20.21 -4.22
CA HIS A 41 -1.81 21.14 -4.98
C HIS A 41 -0.36 21.15 -4.50
N TYR A 42 -0.03 20.35 -3.51
CA TYR A 42 1.30 20.31 -2.90
C TYR A 42 1.85 18.91 -2.93
N PRO A 43 3.18 18.73 -2.95
CA PRO A 43 3.74 17.39 -2.81
C PRO A 43 3.42 16.83 -1.43
N VAL A 44 3.17 15.52 -1.38
CA VAL A 44 2.90 14.80 -0.13
C VAL A 44 3.97 13.74 0.05
N PHE A 45 4.49 13.62 1.28
CA PHE A 45 5.52 12.65 1.61
C PHE A 45 4.87 11.55 2.42
N VAL A 46 4.69 10.38 1.81
CA VAL A 46 3.95 9.27 2.40
C VAL A 46 4.91 8.25 2.97
N GLN A 47 4.61 7.77 4.17
CA GLN A 47 5.41 6.72 4.82
C GLN A 47 5.17 5.38 4.15
N SER A 48 6.17 4.50 4.23
CA SER A 48 6.10 3.18 3.59
C SER A 48 5.50 2.13 4.52
N TYR A 49 4.42 2.48 5.20
CA TYR A 49 3.64 1.54 6.01
C TYR A 49 2.19 1.98 6.02
N PHE A 50 1.31 1.06 6.34
CA PHE A 50 -0.09 1.40 6.53
C PHE A 50 -0.67 0.55 7.64
N ASP A 51 -1.80 0.98 8.17
CA ASP A 51 -2.52 0.26 9.19
C ASP A 51 -3.80 -0.33 8.58
N LEU A 52 -4.05 -1.59 8.89
CA LEU A 52 -5.32 -2.23 8.57
C LEU A 52 -6.15 -2.29 9.84
N LEU A 53 -7.40 -1.84 9.75
CA LEU A 53 -8.32 -1.89 10.87
C LEU A 53 -9.39 -2.93 10.60
N ASP A 54 -9.65 -3.76 11.61
CA ASP A 54 -10.75 -4.73 11.58
C ASP A 54 -11.40 -4.77 12.95
N ALA A 55 -12.34 -5.69 13.14
CA ALA A 55 -13.07 -5.78 14.39
C ALA A 55 -12.17 -6.13 15.59
N SER A 56 -11.01 -6.74 15.35
CA SER A 56 -10.09 -7.12 16.42
C SER A 56 -9.05 -6.06 16.72
N GLY A 57 -8.94 -5.01 15.94
CA GLY A 57 -8.01 -3.93 16.18
C GLY A 57 -7.23 -3.48 14.97
N MET A 58 -6.02 -2.99 15.20
CA MET A 58 -5.16 -2.42 14.18
C MET A 58 -3.97 -3.33 13.94
N HIS A 59 -3.65 -3.53 12.66
CA HIS A 59 -2.49 -4.31 12.23
C HIS A 59 -1.61 -3.45 11.32
N ARG A 60 -0.40 -3.15 11.78
CA ARG A 60 0.52 -2.33 10.98
C ARG A 60 1.31 -3.19 10.01
N VAL A 61 1.33 -2.79 8.76
CA VAL A 61 2.09 -3.45 7.71
C VAL A 61 3.24 -2.54 7.30
N GLU A 62 4.47 -2.99 7.55
CA GLU A 62 5.67 -2.18 7.31
C GLU A 62 6.55 -2.73 6.19
N THR A 63 6.05 -3.71 5.45
CA THR A 63 6.83 -4.42 4.43
C THR A 63 6.63 -3.86 3.03
N LEU A 64 6.14 -2.64 2.92
CA LEU A 64 5.89 -2.02 1.62
C LEU A 64 7.18 -1.77 0.85
N MET A 65 7.10 -2.01 -0.45
CA MET A 65 8.17 -1.66 -1.38
C MET A 65 7.63 -0.68 -2.42
N PRO A 66 8.31 0.38 -2.75
CA PRO A 66 9.64 0.76 -2.26
C PRO A 66 9.60 1.16 -0.79
N HIS A 67 10.68 0.83 -0.08
CA HIS A 67 10.80 1.14 1.33
C HIS A 67 11.26 2.59 1.51
N GLY A 68 10.82 3.21 2.59
CA GLY A 68 11.18 4.59 2.92
C GLY A 68 10.12 5.58 2.47
N THR A 69 10.24 6.81 2.92
CA THR A 69 9.30 7.88 2.58
C THR A 69 9.29 8.13 1.08
N GLN A 70 8.11 8.20 0.50
CA GLN A 70 7.94 8.44 -0.93
C GLN A 70 7.30 9.81 -1.14
N ARG A 71 7.92 10.63 -2.00
CA ARG A 71 7.37 11.92 -2.38
C ARG A 71 6.43 11.74 -3.55
N ILE A 72 5.20 12.23 -3.40
CA ILE A 72 4.22 12.21 -4.50
C ILE A 72 3.96 13.65 -4.90
N ALA A 73 4.40 14.03 -6.09
CA ALA A 73 4.13 15.37 -6.60
C ALA A 73 2.64 15.56 -6.86
N SER A 74 2.20 16.81 -6.90
CA SER A 74 0.81 17.11 -7.19
C SER A 74 0.36 16.47 -8.51
N GLY A 75 -0.72 15.73 -8.46
CA GLY A 75 -1.27 15.04 -9.63
C GLY A 75 -0.61 13.72 -9.99
N ASP A 76 0.47 13.35 -9.30
CA ASP A 76 1.18 12.11 -9.60
C ASP A 76 0.60 10.92 -8.84
N THR A 77 0.90 9.73 -9.35
CA THR A 77 0.52 8.47 -8.74
C THR A 77 1.77 7.64 -8.48
N ILE A 78 1.85 7.03 -7.31
CA ILE A 78 2.88 6.04 -7.01
C ILE A 78 2.21 4.72 -6.66
N ALA A 79 3.00 3.65 -6.63
CA ALA A 79 2.50 2.34 -6.23
C ALA A 79 3.41 1.73 -5.19
N PHE A 80 2.80 1.18 -4.15
CA PHE A 80 3.47 0.34 -3.16
C PHE A 80 3.05 -1.11 -3.37
N TYR A 81 3.96 -2.02 -3.05
CA TYR A 81 3.72 -3.46 -3.17
C TYR A 81 4.09 -4.17 -1.89
N CYS A 82 3.34 -5.19 -1.54
CA CYS A 82 3.69 -6.03 -0.40
C CYS A 82 3.05 -7.41 -0.54
N THR A 83 3.53 -8.35 0.29
CA THR A 83 2.89 -9.64 0.43
C THR A 83 1.86 -9.52 1.54
N MET A 84 0.61 -9.84 1.22
CA MET A 84 -0.51 -9.69 2.14
C MET A 84 -1.15 -11.05 2.38
N ASP A 85 -1.42 -11.35 3.65
CA ASP A 85 -2.18 -12.53 4.02
C ASP A 85 -3.64 -12.34 3.60
N GLU A 86 -4.16 -13.32 2.86
CA GLU A 86 -5.52 -13.21 2.32
C GLU A 86 -6.58 -13.17 3.42
N GLY A 87 -6.36 -13.92 4.51
CA GLY A 87 -7.31 -13.92 5.61
C GLY A 87 -7.36 -12.58 6.32
N LEU A 88 -6.20 -11.98 6.53
CA LEU A 88 -6.12 -10.66 7.15
C LEU A 88 -6.81 -9.62 6.25
N TRP A 89 -6.52 -9.66 4.96
CA TRP A 89 -7.14 -8.74 4.00
C TRP A 89 -8.65 -8.89 3.95
N ALA A 90 -9.13 -10.14 3.97
CA ALA A 90 -10.56 -10.41 3.92
C ALA A 90 -11.31 -9.86 5.12
N ARG A 91 -10.65 -9.74 6.28
CA ARG A 91 -11.26 -9.21 7.49
C ARG A 91 -11.09 -7.71 7.63
N ALA A 92 -10.21 -7.11 6.86
CA ALA A 92 -9.91 -5.70 6.99
C ALA A 92 -11.09 -4.85 6.55
N GLU A 93 -11.38 -3.80 7.30
CA GLU A 93 -12.49 -2.89 7.03
C GLU A 93 -12.00 -1.56 6.52
N GLN A 94 -10.79 -1.18 6.88
CA GLN A 94 -10.25 0.13 6.53
C GLN A 94 -8.73 0.06 6.43
N ILE A 95 -8.19 0.83 5.49
CA ILE A 95 -6.74 0.99 5.33
C ILE A 95 -6.41 2.46 5.62
N VAL A 96 -5.32 2.70 6.35
CA VAL A 96 -4.91 4.04 6.75
C VAL A 96 -3.44 4.24 6.41
N PHE A 97 -3.15 5.23 5.58
CA PHE A 97 -1.79 5.68 5.29
C PHE A 97 -1.47 6.92 6.09
N HIS A 98 -0.19 7.16 6.30
CA HIS A 98 0.30 8.31 7.08
C HIS A 98 1.34 9.07 6.27
N ASP A 99 1.31 10.39 6.37
CA ASP A 99 2.38 11.18 5.79
C ASP A 99 3.38 11.60 6.87
N THR A 100 4.42 12.34 6.46
CA THR A 100 5.47 12.73 7.40
C THR A 100 5.05 13.86 8.33
N GLU A 101 3.88 14.45 8.09
CA GLU A 101 3.38 15.54 8.94
C GLU A 101 2.31 15.08 9.93
N GLY A 102 2.07 13.75 9.98
CA GLY A 102 1.11 13.19 10.91
C GLY A 102 -0.31 13.12 10.40
N GLU A 103 -0.56 13.51 9.16
CA GLU A 103 -1.88 13.38 8.56
C GLU A 103 -2.18 11.93 8.22
N GLU A 104 -3.44 11.55 8.40
CA GLU A 104 -3.90 10.19 8.09
C GLU A 104 -4.84 10.23 6.89
N TYR A 105 -4.68 9.25 6.02
CA TYR A 105 -5.49 9.10 4.81
C TYR A 105 -6.09 7.71 4.81
N SER A 106 -7.40 7.63 4.96
CA SER A 106 -8.07 6.35 5.14
C SER A 106 -8.99 6.03 3.98
N LEU A 107 -9.19 4.73 3.75
CA LEU A 107 -10.11 4.22 2.75
C LEU A 107 -10.85 3.04 3.35
N ARG A 108 -12.17 3.05 3.23
CA ARG A 108 -12.97 1.90 3.63
C ARG A 108 -12.87 0.83 2.55
N LEU A 109 -12.64 -0.39 2.99
CA LEU A 109 -12.49 -1.54 2.08
C LEU A 109 -13.81 -2.29 1.90
N ARG A 110 -14.75 -2.12 2.84
CA ARG A 110 -16.02 -2.85 2.83
C ARG A 110 -17.18 -1.98 3.26
#